data_914d452235a02894ce8b38e65d4fb182
#
_entry.id   914d452235a02894ce8b38e65d4fb182
#
_cell.length_a   1.000
_cell.length_b   1.000
_cell.length_c   1.000
_cell.angle_alpha   90.00
_cell.angle_beta   90.00
_cell.angle_gamma   90.00
#
_symmetry.space_group_name_H-M   'P 1'
#
loop_
_entity.id
_entity.type
_entity.pdbx_description
1 polymer ?
#
loop_
_entity_poly.entity_id
_entity_poly.type
_entity_poly.pdbx_seq_one_letter_code
_entity_poly.pdbx_strand_id
1 'polypeptide(L)'
;MKAAAIRHLALAASLVVMLAGSSEPDFTDAEMRVIASMSLSALPPLPADPTNRFADDPGAAALGATLFFDTGMSRDGNVACGTCHKIDRQFQDDLPRGVGIGETNRRTMPLAGVARDPFLFWDGRRDSLWAQALVPLENPKEQAGTRLAYAHYIKRRFGERYERIFRPLPDLSGLPASAGPFGTAAEQAAWAAMTVEQREGVDRVFADIGKAIAAFERSLAHHQTRFDRFADALAKGRMPAPENDLSDQERQGLRLFIGKARCSTCHIGPRFTDDEFHNTGVPPVAGLPEDRGRIAVLDEVLADPFNCLGKFRDGGEEACGELRFMQKGSPELVRAYKTPSLRGVGDRPPYMHAGQFATLEQVVSHYATAPKAVEGETEIHPLTLSDQERAALVAFLKTLSE
;
A
#
# COMPACT_ATOMS: atom_id res chain seq x y z
N MET A 1 0.97 -66.15 79.57
CA MET A 1 1.85 -66.22 78.37
C MET A 1 1.07 -65.46 77.27
N LYS A 2 1.48 -64.26 76.96
CA LYS A 2 0.76 -63.39 76.02
C LYS A 2 1.57 -63.29 74.73
N ALA A 3 1.01 -63.68 73.58
CA ALA A 3 1.62 -63.55 72.26
C ALA A 3 1.29 -62.15 71.75
N ALA A 4 2.34 -61.39 71.33
CA ALA A 4 2.23 -60.09 70.71
C ALA A 4 2.09 -60.24 69.19
N ALA A 5 1.00 -59.72 68.62
CA ALA A 5 0.77 -59.65 67.17
C ALA A 5 1.38 -58.39 66.58
N ILE A 6 2.35 -58.55 65.67
CA ILE A 6 2.97 -57.47 64.93
C ILE A 6 2.10 -57.20 63.66
N ARG A 7 1.52 -55.98 63.58
CA ARG A 7 0.83 -55.51 62.36
C ARG A 7 1.85 -54.83 61.43
N HIS A 8 2.03 -55.41 60.26
CA HIS A 8 2.75 -54.74 59.17
C HIS A 8 1.83 -53.76 58.47
N LEU A 9 2.18 -52.48 58.51
CA LEU A 9 1.55 -51.42 57.73
C LEU A 9 2.29 -51.36 56.40
N ALA A 10 1.61 -51.77 55.32
CA ALA A 10 2.11 -51.58 53.97
C ALA A 10 1.78 -50.16 53.49
N LEU A 11 2.79 -49.32 53.33
CA LEU A 11 2.67 -47.99 52.71
C LEU A 11 2.64 -48.16 51.19
N ALA A 12 1.47 -47.97 50.56
CA ALA A 12 1.33 -47.92 49.12
C ALA A 12 1.72 -46.49 48.68
N ALA A 13 2.94 -46.36 48.11
CA ALA A 13 3.37 -45.13 47.45
C ALA A 13 2.72 -45.07 46.05
N SER A 14 1.70 -44.22 45.91
CA SER A 14 1.11 -43.91 44.60
C SER A 14 2.05 -43.02 43.80
N LEU A 15 2.71 -43.59 42.81
CA LEU A 15 3.51 -42.86 41.84
C LEU A 15 2.58 -42.13 40.89
N VAL A 16 2.33 -40.84 41.11
CA VAL A 16 1.66 -39.96 40.16
C VAL A 16 2.68 -39.66 39.04
N VAL A 17 2.62 -40.44 37.96
CA VAL A 17 3.31 -40.10 36.72
C VAL A 17 2.57 -38.91 36.12
N MET A 18 3.08 -37.72 36.30
CA MET A 18 2.70 -36.58 35.49
C MET A 18 3.17 -36.86 34.06
N LEU A 19 2.26 -37.31 33.21
CA LEU A 19 2.43 -37.26 31.76
C LEU A 19 2.55 -35.79 31.40
N ALA A 20 3.77 -35.32 31.29
CA ALA A 20 4.07 -34.10 30.55
C ALA A 20 3.62 -34.40 29.11
N GLY A 21 2.41 -34.00 28.76
CA GLY A 21 1.94 -34.00 27.41
C GLY A 21 2.94 -33.15 26.63
N SER A 22 3.72 -33.78 25.76
CA SER A 22 4.40 -33.06 24.70
C SER A 22 3.29 -32.48 23.82
N SER A 23 2.90 -31.23 24.06
CA SER A 23 2.10 -30.49 23.11
C SER A 23 2.88 -30.51 21.81
N GLU A 24 2.31 -31.11 20.77
CA GLU A 24 2.90 -30.96 19.42
C GLU A 24 3.15 -29.46 19.20
N PRO A 25 4.28 -29.11 18.58
CA PRO A 25 4.58 -27.72 18.32
C PRO A 25 3.40 -27.12 17.54
N ASP A 26 2.92 -25.94 17.96
CA ASP A 26 1.76 -25.27 17.37
C ASP A 26 1.87 -25.08 15.86
N PHE A 27 3.10 -25.03 15.33
CA PHE A 27 3.41 -24.92 13.89
C PHE A 27 4.54 -25.88 13.54
N THR A 28 4.46 -26.47 12.36
CA THR A 28 5.56 -27.26 11.79
C THR A 28 6.75 -26.35 11.45
N ASP A 29 7.95 -26.93 11.28
CA ASP A 29 9.15 -26.19 10.87
C ASP A 29 8.95 -25.46 9.52
N ALA A 30 8.15 -26.00 8.61
CA ALA A 30 7.81 -25.36 7.35
C ALA A 30 6.94 -24.12 7.54
N GLU A 31 5.89 -24.23 8.36
CA GLU A 31 5.03 -23.12 8.72
C GLU A 31 5.80 -22.04 9.48
N MET A 32 6.67 -22.41 10.43
CA MET A 32 7.51 -21.45 11.16
C MET A 32 8.42 -20.65 10.23
N ARG A 33 9.01 -21.28 9.19
CA ARG A 33 9.79 -20.54 8.20
C ARG A 33 8.94 -19.55 7.40
N VAL A 34 7.75 -19.93 6.99
CA VAL A 34 6.81 -19.03 6.30
C VAL A 34 6.43 -17.86 7.22
N ILE A 35 6.02 -18.15 8.45
CA ILE A 35 5.64 -17.14 9.45
C ILE A 35 6.79 -16.15 9.69
N ALA A 36 8.01 -16.64 9.89
CA ALA A 36 9.19 -15.80 10.08
C ALA A 36 9.47 -14.90 8.86
N SER A 37 9.25 -15.38 7.64
CA SER A 37 9.43 -14.59 6.42
C SER A 37 8.40 -13.48 6.25
N MET A 38 7.26 -13.56 6.96
CA MET A 38 6.19 -12.56 6.92
C MET A 38 6.34 -11.48 8.02
N SER A 39 7.29 -11.64 8.96
CA SER A 39 7.58 -10.60 9.95
C SER A 39 8.21 -9.38 9.30
N LEU A 40 7.85 -8.20 9.80
CA LEU A 40 8.48 -6.93 9.39
C LEU A 40 10.00 -6.92 9.61
N SER A 41 10.51 -7.70 10.57
CA SER A 41 11.94 -7.88 10.82
C SER A 41 12.68 -8.58 9.66
N ALA A 42 11.97 -9.28 8.80
CA ALA A 42 12.53 -9.88 7.59
C ALA A 42 12.60 -8.91 6.39
N LEU A 43 12.03 -7.70 6.53
CA LEU A 43 12.02 -6.70 5.46
C LEU A 43 13.44 -6.16 5.23
N PRO A 44 13.99 -6.27 4.01
CA PRO A 44 15.32 -5.73 3.71
C PRO A 44 15.32 -4.19 3.83
N PRO A 45 16.49 -3.55 3.92
CA PRO A 45 16.59 -2.09 3.85
C PRO A 45 15.86 -1.53 2.62
N LEU A 46 15.32 -0.30 2.73
CA LEU A 46 14.66 0.36 1.62
C LEU A 46 15.69 0.57 0.49
N PRO A 47 15.41 0.11 -0.75
CA PRO A 47 16.32 0.32 -1.87
C PRO A 47 16.42 1.81 -2.24
N ALA A 48 17.56 2.20 -2.81
CA ALA A 48 17.70 3.51 -3.43
C ALA A 48 16.69 3.67 -4.58
N ASP A 49 16.21 4.88 -4.81
CA ASP A 49 15.39 5.21 -5.98
C ASP A 49 16.29 5.89 -7.04
N PRO A 50 16.75 5.18 -8.07
CA PRO A 50 17.63 5.75 -9.08
C PRO A 50 16.93 6.78 -9.98
N THR A 51 15.59 6.83 -9.99
CA THR A 51 14.80 7.77 -10.79
C THR A 51 14.63 9.12 -10.11
N ASN A 52 14.95 9.21 -8.82
CA ASN A 52 14.86 10.40 -7.98
C ASN A 52 16.13 10.55 -7.14
N ARG A 53 17.11 11.33 -7.59
CA ARG A 53 18.35 11.56 -6.84
C ARG A 53 18.16 12.27 -5.50
N PHE A 54 16.98 12.84 -5.26
CA PHE A 54 16.60 13.53 -4.02
C PHE A 54 15.80 12.63 -3.08
N ALA A 55 15.63 11.36 -3.41
CA ALA A 55 14.78 10.42 -2.70
C ALA A 55 15.11 10.31 -1.20
N ASP A 56 16.39 10.41 -0.86
CA ASP A 56 16.89 10.33 0.52
C ASP A 56 17.48 11.67 1.02
N ASP A 57 17.23 12.79 0.30
CA ASP A 57 17.66 14.13 0.72
C ASP A 57 16.73 14.69 1.81
N PRO A 58 17.25 15.03 3.01
CA PRO A 58 16.41 15.51 4.11
C PRO A 58 15.77 16.89 3.83
N GLY A 59 16.39 17.73 3.01
CA GLY A 59 15.83 19.02 2.60
C GLY A 59 14.63 18.83 1.67
N ALA A 60 14.75 17.90 0.70
CA ALA A 60 13.66 17.51 -0.20
C ALA A 60 12.52 16.87 0.59
N ALA A 61 12.80 15.92 1.49
CA ALA A 61 11.80 15.29 2.34
C ALA A 61 11.04 16.31 3.21
N ALA A 62 11.76 17.26 3.82
CA ALA A 62 11.13 18.31 4.63
C ALA A 62 10.28 19.27 3.79
N LEU A 63 10.70 19.61 2.54
CA LEU A 63 9.86 20.37 1.61
C LEU A 63 8.65 19.56 1.20
N GLY A 64 8.82 18.28 0.85
CA GLY A 64 7.75 17.37 0.49
C GLY A 64 6.69 17.23 1.57
N ALA A 65 7.12 17.05 2.83
CA ALA A 65 6.20 17.05 3.99
C ALA A 65 5.39 18.36 4.08
N THR A 66 6.03 19.50 3.86
CA THR A 66 5.33 20.79 3.85
C THR A 66 4.27 20.83 2.74
N LEU A 67 4.63 20.43 1.52
CA LEU A 67 3.73 20.43 0.36
C LEU A 67 2.59 19.40 0.51
N PHE A 68 2.86 18.26 1.12
CA PHE A 68 1.87 17.19 1.35
C PHE A 68 0.68 17.66 2.21
N PHE A 69 0.91 18.55 3.17
CA PHE A 69 -0.11 19.09 4.05
C PHE A 69 -0.58 20.51 3.68
N ASP A 70 -0.06 21.10 2.60
CA ASP A 70 -0.38 22.46 2.20
C ASP A 70 -1.63 22.50 1.31
N THR A 71 -2.76 22.94 1.85
CA THR A 71 -3.99 23.10 1.09
C THR A 71 -3.90 24.18 0.00
N GLY A 72 -2.96 25.12 0.11
CA GLY A 72 -2.70 26.12 -0.91
C GLY A 72 -2.23 25.53 -2.25
N MET A 73 -1.91 24.24 -2.27
CA MET A 73 -1.62 23.47 -3.51
C MET A 73 -2.89 23.14 -4.31
N SER A 74 -4.09 23.16 -3.74
CA SER A 74 -5.31 22.91 -4.49
C SER A 74 -5.89 24.19 -5.11
N ARG A 75 -6.70 24.00 -6.15
CA ARG A 75 -7.35 25.12 -6.88
C ARG A 75 -8.22 25.99 -5.96
N ASP A 76 -8.91 25.38 -5.02
CA ASP A 76 -9.83 26.06 -4.09
C ASP A 76 -9.21 26.38 -2.71
N GLY A 77 -7.96 25.97 -2.49
CA GLY A 77 -7.26 26.18 -1.23
C GLY A 77 -7.71 25.30 -0.06
N ASN A 78 -8.49 24.24 -0.30
CA ASN A 78 -9.12 23.43 0.75
C ASN A 78 -8.62 21.99 0.81
N VAL A 79 -7.94 21.50 -0.22
CA VAL A 79 -7.51 20.10 -0.37
C VAL A 79 -6.00 20.00 -0.36
N ALA A 80 -5.47 19.08 0.45
CA ALA A 80 -4.07 18.65 0.45
C ALA A 80 -4.00 17.12 0.32
N CYS A 81 -2.81 16.55 0.10
CA CYS A 81 -2.65 15.09 0.16
C CYS A 81 -3.10 14.56 1.53
N GLY A 82 -2.76 15.26 2.62
CA GLY A 82 -3.17 14.93 3.98
C GLY A 82 -4.69 14.98 4.24
N THR A 83 -5.50 15.54 3.33
CA THR A 83 -6.97 15.51 3.43
C THR A 83 -7.52 14.08 3.31
N CYS A 84 -6.97 13.29 2.38
CA CYS A 84 -7.32 11.89 2.16
C CYS A 84 -6.33 10.94 2.87
N HIS A 85 -5.06 11.31 2.97
CA HIS A 85 -4.02 10.51 3.60
C HIS A 85 -3.77 10.96 5.04
N LYS A 86 -4.67 10.55 5.96
CA LYS A 86 -4.65 10.95 7.37
C LYS A 86 -3.56 10.21 8.16
N ILE A 87 -2.74 10.94 8.91
CA ILE A 87 -1.60 10.41 9.68
C ILE A 87 -2.03 9.32 10.66
N ASP A 88 -3.11 9.56 11.39
CA ASP A 88 -3.66 8.67 12.41
C ASP A 88 -4.34 7.40 11.84
N ARG A 89 -4.40 7.28 10.51
CA ARG A 89 -5.00 6.15 9.78
C ARG A 89 -4.03 5.50 8.79
N GLN A 90 -2.76 5.45 9.11
CA GLN A 90 -1.72 4.90 8.22
C GLN A 90 -1.67 5.61 6.86
N PHE A 91 -1.92 6.91 6.84
CA PHE A 91 -2.02 7.74 5.64
C PHE A 91 -3.09 7.25 4.65
N GLN A 92 -4.27 6.93 5.17
CA GLN A 92 -5.48 6.58 4.43
C GLN A 92 -6.70 7.27 5.06
N ASP A 93 -7.84 7.29 4.37
CA ASP A 93 -9.14 7.69 4.95
C ASP A 93 -10.02 6.46 5.27
N ASP A 94 -11.23 6.72 5.76
CA ASP A 94 -12.26 5.73 6.10
C ASP A 94 -13.44 5.77 5.11
N LEU A 95 -13.24 6.39 3.95
CA LEU A 95 -14.28 6.55 2.94
C LEU A 95 -14.21 5.45 1.88
N PRO A 96 -15.32 5.07 1.27
CA PRO A 96 -15.34 4.10 0.17
C PRO A 96 -14.63 4.62 -1.08
N ARG A 97 -14.54 5.95 -1.25
CA ARG A 97 -13.85 6.64 -2.34
C ARG A 97 -13.22 7.92 -1.81
N GLY A 98 -12.07 8.29 -2.39
CA GLY A 98 -11.38 9.52 -1.99
C GLY A 98 -12.23 10.77 -2.32
N VAL A 99 -12.23 11.74 -1.41
CA VAL A 99 -12.97 13.01 -1.55
C VAL A 99 -12.00 14.17 -1.46
N GLY A 100 -11.74 14.78 -2.62
CA GLY A 100 -11.03 16.04 -2.77
C GLY A 100 -12.01 17.18 -3.11
N ILE A 101 -11.78 17.93 -4.19
CA ILE A 101 -12.74 18.89 -4.76
C ILE A 101 -14.01 18.17 -5.24
N GLY A 102 -13.87 16.92 -5.69
CA GLY A 102 -14.95 16.01 -6.02
C GLY A 102 -14.69 14.60 -5.48
N GLU A 103 -15.63 13.69 -5.70
CA GLU A 103 -15.48 12.29 -5.31
C GLU A 103 -14.80 11.50 -6.43
N THR A 104 -13.72 10.75 -6.11
CA THR A 104 -13.03 9.87 -7.05
C THR A 104 -13.80 8.57 -7.27
N ASN A 105 -13.34 7.73 -8.20
CA ASN A 105 -14.01 6.45 -8.47
C ASN A 105 -13.44 5.30 -7.61
N ARG A 106 -12.32 5.52 -6.94
CA ARG A 106 -11.61 4.51 -6.17
C ARG A 106 -11.26 5.01 -4.78
N ARG A 107 -10.98 4.07 -3.93
CA ARG A 107 -10.60 4.31 -2.55
C ARG A 107 -9.16 4.83 -2.45
N THR A 108 -8.93 5.72 -1.49
CA THR A 108 -7.59 6.15 -1.07
C THR A 108 -6.77 4.93 -0.61
N MET A 109 -5.55 4.77 -1.13
CA MET A 109 -4.62 3.72 -0.70
C MET A 109 -3.78 4.20 0.48
N PRO A 110 -3.38 3.30 1.40
CA PRO A 110 -2.44 3.65 2.48
C PRO A 110 -1.06 3.97 1.90
N LEU A 111 -0.34 4.91 2.52
CA LEU A 111 1.02 5.25 2.10
C LEU A 111 2.11 4.61 2.99
N ALA A 112 1.76 3.99 4.12
CA ALA A 112 2.76 3.27 4.91
C ALA A 112 3.43 2.17 4.06
N GLY A 113 4.74 2.24 3.93
CA GLY A 113 5.55 1.28 3.15
C GLY A 113 5.45 1.42 1.62
N VAL A 114 4.76 2.44 1.10
CA VAL A 114 4.50 2.66 -0.34
C VAL A 114 5.77 2.80 -1.19
N ALA A 115 6.89 3.23 -0.59
CA ALA A 115 8.16 3.40 -1.28
C ALA A 115 8.78 2.11 -1.84
N ARG A 116 8.14 0.97 -1.62
CA ARG A 116 8.56 -0.34 -2.11
C ARG A 116 7.68 -0.88 -3.24
N ASP A 117 6.61 -0.14 -3.57
CA ASP A 117 5.69 -0.55 -4.62
C ASP A 117 6.29 -0.28 -5.99
N PRO A 118 6.43 -1.28 -6.88
CA PRO A 118 6.97 -1.11 -8.22
C PRO A 118 6.00 -0.32 -9.13
N PHE A 119 4.70 -0.46 -8.87
CA PHE A 119 3.64 0.30 -9.51
C PHE A 119 2.68 0.88 -8.47
N LEU A 120 2.20 2.09 -8.71
CA LEU A 120 1.38 2.86 -7.78
C LEU A 120 -0.06 2.95 -8.27
N PHE A 121 -1.00 3.22 -7.33
CA PHE A 121 -2.45 3.10 -7.49
C PHE A 121 -2.95 1.66 -7.61
N TRP A 122 -4.28 1.48 -7.51
CA TRP A 122 -4.93 0.18 -7.63
C TRP A 122 -4.70 -0.51 -8.97
N ASP A 123 -4.55 0.26 -10.04
CA ASP A 123 -4.33 -0.21 -11.41
C ASP A 123 -2.87 -0.13 -11.87
N GLY A 124 -2.00 0.41 -11.04
CA GLY A 124 -0.58 0.56 -11.36
C GLY A 124 -0.29 1.57 -12.46
N ARG A 125 -1.10 2.62 -12.62
CA ARG A 125 -0.95 3.62 -13.68
C ARG A 125 0.24 4.57 -13.50
N ARG A 126 1.10 4.34 -12.49
CA ARG A 126 2.40 5.02 -12.33
C ARG A 126 3.46 4.04 -11.86
N ASP A 127 4.68 4.26 -12.32
CA ASP A 127 5.83 3.38 -12.13
C ASP A 127 6.89 3.93 -11.16
N SER A 128 6.61 5.06 -10.56
CA SER A 128 7.49 5.68 -9.56
C SER A 128 6.70 6.52 -8.57
N LEU A 129 7.19 6.60 -7.34
CA LEU A 129 6.53 7.33 -6.26
C LEU A 129 6.38 8.83 -6.61
N TRP A 130 7.41 9.43 -7.23
CA TRP A 130 7.35 10.83 -7.62
C TRP A 130 6.38 11.11 -8.78
N ALA A 131 6.24 10.18 -9.74
CA ALA A 131 5.25 10.31 -10.81
C ALA A 131 3.82 10.15 -10.27
N GLN A 132 3.63 9.26 -9.27
CA GLN A 132 2.35 9.08 -8.59
C GLN A 132 1.91 10.36 -7.88
N ALA A 133 2.81 11.02 -7.14
CA ALA A 133 2.50 12.23 -6.39
C ALA A 133 2.00 13.40 -7.29
N LEU A 134 2.32 13.39 -8.59
CA LEU A 134 1.88 14.41 -9.54
C LEU A 134 0.41 14.28 -9.97
N VAL A 135 -0.13 13.05 -9.96
CA VAL A 135 -1.49 12.79 -10.47
C VAL A 135 -2.59 13.53 -9.69
N PRO A 136 -2.64 13.46 -8.35
CA PRO A 136 -3.65 14.18 -7.57
C PRO A 136 -3.61 15.69 -7.76
N LEU A 137 -2.44 16.26 -8.05
CA LEU A 137 -2.26 17.69 -8.24
C LEU A 137 -3.06 18.21 -9.47
N GLU A 138 -3.08 17.47 -10.56
CA GLU A 138 -3.80 17.85 -11.79
C GLU A 138 -5.20 17.24 -11.90
N ASN A 139 -5.54 16.23 -11.07
CA ASN A 139 -6.85 15.56 -11.16
C ASN A 139 -7.98 16.51 -10.75
N PRO A 140 -8.99 16.75 -11.62
CA PRO A 140 -10.08 17.68 -11.35
C PRO A 140 -10.98 17.29 -10.17
N LYS A 141 -10.95 16.04 -9.73
CA LYS A 141 -11.68 15.56 -8.54
C LYS A 141 -10.86 15.64 -7.25
N GLU A 142 -9.54 15.83 -7.35
CA GLU A 142 -8.64 15.85 -6.20
C GLU A 142 -8.19 17.30 -5.92
N GLN A 143 -7.06 17.77 -6.45
CA GLN A 143 -6.58 19.16 -6.20
C GLN A 143 -6.87 20.11 -7.36
N ALA A 144 -7.08 19.61 -8.58
CA ALA A 144 -7.48 20.34 -9.79
C ALA A 144 -6.57 21.53 -10.17
N GLY A 145 -5.31 21.54 -9.75
CA GLY A 145 -4.36 22.59 -10.08
C GLY A 145 -3.80 22.49 -11.51
N THR A 146 -2.90 23.39 -11.87
CA THR A 146 -2.18 23.37 -13.14
C THR A 146 -0.68 23.53 -12.92
N ARG A 147 0.14 22.99 -13.84
CA ARG A 147 1.60 22.98 -13.69
C ARG A 147 2.18 24.38 -13.53
N LEU A 148 1.70 25.35 -14.31
CA LEU A 148 2.19 26.73 -14.21
C LEU A 148 1.75 27.40 -12.91
N ALA A 149 0.52 27.16 -12.43
CA ALA A 149 0.07 27.67 -11.14
C ALA A 149 0.96 27.14 -10.00
N TYR A 150 1.34 25.85 -10.06
CA TYR A 150 2.29 25.26 -9.10
C TYR A 150 3.67 25.90 -9.18
N ALA A 151 4.21 26.15 -10.39
CA ALA A 151 5.50 26.83 -10.54
C ALA A 151 5.48 28.24 -9.92
N HIS A 152 4.41 29.02 -10.17
CA HIS A 152 4.21 30.32 -9.51
C HIS A 152 4.05 30.19 -8.00
N TYR A 153 3.35 29.16 -7.52
CA TYR A 153 3.16 28.91 -6.07
C TYR A 153 4.50 28.62 -5.39
N ILE A 154 5.28 27.70 -5.95
CA ILE A 154 6.63 27.39 -5.45
C ILE A 154 7.50 28.64 -5.43
N LYS A 155 7.52 29.42 -6.51
CA LYS A 155 8.32 30.66 -6.59
C LYS A 155 7.96 31.63 -5.47
N ARG A 156 6.67 31.86 -5.21
CA ARG A 156 6.20 32.82 -4.18
C ARG A 156 6.43 32.35 -2.75
N ARG A 157 6.23 31.06 -2.47
CA ARG A 157 6.19 30.54 -1.10
C ARG A 157 7.46 29.84 -0.66
N PHE A 158 8.17 29.23 -1.61
CA PHE A 158 9.27 28.31 -1.31
C PHE A 158 10.49 28.53 -2.21
N GLY A 159 10.56 29.63 -2.97
CA GLY A 159 11.57 29.85 -4.02
C GLY A 159 13.00 29.59 -3.54
N GLU A 160 13.46 30.30 -2.48
CA GLU A 160 14.81 30.10 -1.94
C GLU A 160 15.05 28.67 -1.44
N ARG A 161 14.04 28.04 -0.83
CA ARG A 161 14.16 26.66 -0.33
C ARG A 161 14.24 25.68 -1.48
N TYR A 162 13.42 25.86 -2.52
CA TYR A 162 13.44 25.06 -3.74
C TYR A 162 14.80 25.14 -4.43
N GLU A 163 15.34 26.35 -4.64
CA GLU A 163 16.60 26.56 -5.35
C GLU A 163 17.81 25.97 -4.62
N ARG A 164 17.80 25.96 -3.29
CA ARG A 164 18.84 25.29 -2.51
C ARG A 164 18.86 23.77 -2.66
N ILE A 165 17.69 23.16 -2.90
CA ILE A 165 17.55 21.71 -3.01
C ILE A 165 17.75 21.26 -4.46
N PHE A 166 17.05 21.89 -5.39
CA PHE A 166 16.95 21.42 -6.76
C PHE A 166 17.84 22.21 -7.72
N ARG A 167 17.41 23.38 -8.10
CA ARG A 167 18.03 24.24 -9.14
C ARG A 167 17.39 25.63 -9.15
N PRO A 168 17.99 26.62 -9.85
CA PRO A 168 17.29 27.87 -10.09
C PRO A 168 15.95 27.68 -10.78
N LEU A 169 14.95 28.44 -10.33
CA LEU A 169 13.63 28.45 -10.96
C LEU A 169 13.67 29.04 -12.36
N PRO A 170 12.85 28.58 -13.31
CA PRO A 170 12.74 29.18 -14.63
C PRO A 170 12.18 30.62 -14.53
N ASP A 171 12.46 31.42 -15.55
CA ASP A 171 11.79 32.72 -15.66
C ASP A 171 10.30 32.50 -15.98
N LEU A 172 9.44 32.94 -15.06
CA LEU A 172 8.01 32.92 -15.20
C LEU A 172 7.39 34.29 -15.55
N SER A 173 8.24 35.27 -15.87
CA SER A 173 7.81 36.63 -16.19
C SER A 173 6.97 36.64 -17.49
N GLY A 174 5.86 37.38 -17.46
CA GLY A 174 4.96 37.47 -18.62
C GLY A 174 4.12 36.20 -18.90
N LEU A 175 4.30 35.12 -18.15
CA LEU A 175 3.47 33.93 -18.28
C LEU A 175 2.14 34.13 -17.53
N PRO A 176 1.03 33.48 -17.99
CA PRO A 176 -0.26 33.58 -17.32
C PRO A 176 -0.19 33.01 -15.89
N ALA A 177 -1.15 33.36 -15.04
CA ALA A 177 -1.18 32.89 -13.66
C ALA A 177 -1.43 31.36 -13.56
N SER A 178 -2.11 30.77 -14.56
CA SER A 178 -2.50 29.36 -14.60
C SER A 178 -2.47 28.84 -16.04
N ALA A 179 -1.80 27.72 -16.28
CA ALA A 179 -1.82 26.98 -17.54
C ALA A 179 -1.36 25.54 -17.29
N GLY A 180 -1.92 24.59 -18.03
CA GLY A 180 -1.56 23.17 -17.92
C GLY A 180 -2.31 22.30 -18.92
N PRO A 181 -1.82 21.09 -19.20
CA PRO A 181 -2.42 20.21 -20.22
C PRO A 181 -3.79 19.65 -19.80
N PHE A 182 -4.12 19.62 -18.51
CA PHE A 182 -5.35 19.05 -17.95
C PHE A 182 -6.27 20.09 -17.27
N GLY A 183 -5.97 21.37 -17.42
CA GLY A 183 -6.79 22.47 -16.90
C GLY A 183 -8.09 22.68 -17.71
N THR A 184 -8.77 23.81 -17.44
CA THR A 184 -9.89 24.28 -18.26
C THR A 184 -9.46 24.52 -19.71
N ALA A 185 -10.40 24.62 -20.64
CA ALA A 185 -10.10 24.91 -22.05
C ALA A 185 -9.21 26.16 -22.24
N ALA A 186 -9.44 27.21 -21.43
CA ALA A 186 -8.62 28.42 -21.45
C ALA A 186 -7.18 28.17 -20.95
N GLU A 187 -7.01 27.38 -19.89
CA GLU A 187 -5.71 27.02 -19.34
C GLU A 187 -4.92 26.09 -20.28
N GLN A 188 -5.61 25.17 -20.98
CA GLN A 188 -5.02 24.32 -22.01
C GLN A 188 -4.56 25.16 -23.23
N ALA A 189 -5.38 26.11 -23.69
CA ALA A 189 -5.01 27.04 -24.77
C ALA A 189 -3.81 27.90 -24.37
N ALA A 190 -3.78 28.42 -23.14
CA ALA A 190 -2.65 29.17 -22.59
C ALA A 190 -1.37 28.33 -22.53
N TRP A 191 -1.49 27.04 -22.11
CA TRP A 191 -0.38 26.08 -22.11
C TRP A 191 0.15 25.81 -23.50
N ALA A 192 -0.72 25.62 -24.48
CA ALA A 192 -0.34 25.39 -25.88
C ALA A 192 0.35 26.59 -26.50
N ALA A 193 0.00 27.81 -26.07
CA ALA A 193 0.62 29.07 -26.56
C ALA A 193 2.03 29.32 -25.97
N MET A 194 2.43 28.63 -24.89
CA MET A 194 3.79 28.73 -24.34
C MET A 194 4.81 28.09 -25.27
N THR A 195 6.06 28.59 -25.27
CA THR A 195 7.16 27.94 -25.99
C THR A 195 7.49 26.57 -25.41
N VAL A 196 8.21 25.75 -26.15
CA VAL A 196 8.67 24.43 -25.67
C VAL A 196 9.52 24.57 -24.40
N GLU A 197 10.45 25.53 -24.42
CA GLU A 197 11.38 25.80 -23.32
C GLU A 197 10.66 26.26 -22.06
N GLN A 198 9.63 27.12 -22.22
CA GLN A 198 8.79 27.55 -21.08
C GLN A 198 8.04 26.37 -20.47
N ARG A 199 7.40 25.53 -21.29
CA ARG A 199 6.72 24.33 -20.82
C ARG A 199 7.67 23.35 -20.12
N GLU A 200 8.85 23.12 -20.73
CA GLU A 200 9.85 22.24 -20.12
C GLU A 200 10.37 22.74 -18.77
N GLY A 201 10.59 24.06 -18.64
CA GLY A 201 10.95 24.66 -17.37
C GLY A 201 9.90 24.45 -16.30
N VAL A 202 8.63 24.65 -16.64
CA VAL A 202 7.49 24.42 -15.74
C VAL A 202 7.33 22.95 -15.41
N ASP A 203 7.41 22.05 -16.40
CA ASP A 203 7.32 20.60 -16.19
C ASP A 203 8.44 20.09 -15.27
N ARG A 204 9.61 20.70 -15.33
CA ARG A 204 10.73 20.36 -14.44
C ARG A 204 10.44 20.76 -12.99
N VAL A 205 9.87 21.95 -12.77
CA VAL A 205 9.42 22.35 -11.41
C VAL A 205 8.34 21.40 -10.93
N PHE A 206 7.41 21.00 -11.78
CA PHE A 206 6.36 20.06 -11.45
C PHE A 206 6.92 18.67 -11.07
N ALA A 207 7.87 18.14 -11.84
CA ALA A 207 8.58 16.90 -11.50
C ALA A 207 9.33 17.01 -10.16
N ASP A 208 10.00 18.14 -9.90
CA ASP A 208 10.73 18.37 -8.64
C ASP A 208 9.77 18.45 -7.43
N ILE A 209 8.53 18.95 -7.60
CA ILE A 209 7.47 18.86 -6.57
C ILE A 209 7.15 17.38 -6.25
N GLY A 210 6.92 16.56 -7.27
CA GLY A 210 6.69 15.13 -7.08
C GLY A 210 7.85 14.43 -6.38
N LYS A 211 9.10 14.76 -6.77
CA LYS A 211 10.32 14.24 -6.16
C LYS A 211 10.47 14.62 -4.69
N ALA A 212 10.08 15.85 -4.32
CA ALA A 212 10.07 16.26 -2.92
C ALA A 212 9.02 15.49 -2.12
N ILE A 213 7.79 15.37 -2.64
CA ILE A 213 6.72 14.62 -1.97
C ILE A 213 7.13 13.16 -1.80
N ALA A 214 7.67 12.52 -2.84
CA ALA A 214 8.18 11.15 -2.79
C ALA A 214 9.29 10.98 -1.74
N ALA A 215 10.20 11.94 -1.59
CA ALA A 215 11.22 11.91 -0.55
C ALA A 215 10.62 11.89 0.87
N PHE A 216 9.52 12.62 1.09
CA PHE A 216 8.75 12.52 2.34
C PHE A 216 8.07 11.16 2.48
N GLU A 217 7.37 10.67 1.45
CA GLU A 217 6.64 9.40 1.48
C GLU A 217 7.56 8.21 1.72
N ARG A 218 8.82 8.26 1.30
CA ARG A 218 9.84 7.24 1.61
C ARG A 218 10.12 7.09 3.11
N SER A 219 9.81 8.10 3.91
CA SER A 219 9.94 8.04 5.38
C SER A 219 8.76 7.31 6.06
N LEU A 220 7.67 7.05 5.33
CA LEU A 220 6.45 6.45 5.86
C LEU A 220 6.58 4.93 5.96
N ALA A 221 7.13 4.44 7.06
CA ALA A 221 7.35 3.03 7.31
C ALA A 221 6.14 2.35 7.98
N HIS A 222 6.01 1.04 7.80
CA HIS A 222 5.12 0.24 8.63
C HIS A 222 5.64 0.16 10.08
N HIS A 223 4.74 0.03 11.03
CA HIS A 223 5.07 -0.24 12.43
C HIS A 223 4.96 -1.74 12.72
N GLN A 224 5.77 -2.22 13.68
CA GLN A 224 5.67 -3.59 14.16
C GLN A 224 4.31 -3.80 14.86
N THR A 225 3.66 -4.91 14.51
CA THR A 225 2.39 -5.33 15.07
C THR A 225 2.56 -6.48 16.07
N ARG A 226 1.49 -6.92 16.70
CA ARG A 226 1.48 -8.09 17.58
C ARG A 226 1.90 -9.35 16.82
N PHE A 227 1.43 -9.52 15.57
CA PHE A 227 1.89 -10.59 14.69
C PHE A 227 3.42 -10.60 14.50
N ASP A 228 4.06 -9.44 14.28
CA ASP A 228 5.52 -9.38 14.09
C ASP A 228 6.28 -9.85 15.32
N ARG A 229 5.87 -9.39 16.51
CA ARG A 229 6.50 -9.78 17.77
C ARG A 229 6.32 -11.28 18.04
N PHE A 230 5.16 -11.84 17.70
CA PHE A 230 4.90 -13.28 17.73
C PHE A 230 5.83 -14.03 16.78
N ALA A 231 5.87 -13.65 15.50
CA ALA A 231 6.69 -14.28 14.47
C ALA A 231 8.20 -14.21 14.81
N ASP A 232 8.67 -13.07 15.31
CA ASP A 232 10.06 -12.88 15.72
C ASP A 232 10.45 -13.75 16.93
N ALA A 233 9.52 -14.01 17.86
CA ALA A 233 9.76 -14.92 18.97
C ALA A 233 9.93 -16.36 18.48
N LEU A 234 9.00 -16.80 17.61
CA LEU A 234 9.07 -18.15 16.99
C LEU A 234 10.34 -18.34 16.17
N ALA A 235 10.73 -17.35 15.36
CA ALA A 235 11.95 -17.39 14.56
C ALA A 235 13.24 -17.58 15.40
N LYS A 236 13.21 -17.15 16.68
CA LYS A 236 14.28 -17.29 17.67
C LYS A 236 14.14 -18.53 18.54
N GLY A 237 13.19 -19.44 18.23
CA GLY A 237 12.90 -20.61 19.06
C GLY A 237 12.45 -20.29 20.49
N ARG A 238 11.75 -19.15 20.68
CA ARG A 238 11.28 -18.66 21.98
C ARG A 238 9.77 -18.60 22.02
N MET A 239 9.20 -18.81 23.22
CA MET A 239 7.78 -18.51 23.43
C MET A 239 7.55 -16.99 23.33
N PRO A 240 6.49 -16.54 22.66
CA PRO A 240 6.09 -15.14 22.67
C PRO A 240 5.77 -14.69 24.12
N ALA A 241 5.98 -13.41 24.41
CA ALA A 241 5.46 -12.83 25.65
C ALA A 241 3.94 -12.84 25.62
N PRO A 242 3.24 -13.01 26.79
CA PRO A 242 1.79 -13.17 26.83
C PRO A 242 1.01 -12.09 26.07
N GLU A 243 1.45 -10.83 26.14
CA GLU A 243 0.85 -9.69 25.45
C GLU A 243 1.06 -9.70 23.92
N ASN A 244 2.02 -10.48 23.44
CA ASN A 244 2.34 -10.63 22.02
C ASN A 244 1.93 -12.00 21.47
N ASP A 245 1.40 -12.86 22.31
CA ASP A 245 0.97 -14.20 21.89
C ASP A 245 -0.34 -14.13 21.10
N LEU A 246 -0.52 -15.09 20.20
CA LEU A 246 -1.76 -15.26 19.46
C LEU A 246 -2.68 -16.23 20.21
N SER A 247 -3.97 -15.90 20.29
CA SER A 247 -4.98 -16.84 20.78
C SER A 247 -5.10 -18.06 19.86
N ASP A 248 -5.69 -19.15 20.33
CA ASP A 248 -5.92 -20.36 19.53
C ASP A 248 -6.69 -20.05 18.23
N GLN A 249 -7.65 -19.13 18.28
CA GLN A 249 -8.42 -18.71 17.12
C GLN A 249 -7.54 -17.98 16.11
N GLU A 250 -6.66 -17.08 16.56
CA GLU A 250 -5.74 -16.33 15.69
C GLU A 250 -4.67 -17.26 15.10
N ARG A 251 -4.16 -18.22 15.87
CA ARG A 251 -3.24 -19.27 15.39
C ARG A 251 -3.90 -20.13 14.32
N GLN A 252 -5.16 -20.52 14.53
CA GLN A 252 -5.96 -21.24 13.54
C GLN A 252 -6.12 -20.39 12.26
N GLY A 253 -6.41 -19.10 12.41
CA GLY A 253 -6.52 -18.15 11.29
C GLY A 253 -5.22 -18.03 10.50
N LEU A 254 -4.07 -17.94 11.18
CA LEU A 254 -2.75 -17.91 10.56
C LEU A 254 -2.46 -19.20 9.77
N ARG A 255 -2.76 -20.39 10.34
CA ARG A 255 -2.63 -21.66 9.61
C ARG A 255 -3.51 -21.72 8.36
N LEU A 256 -4.74 -21.24 8.46
CA LEU A 256 -5.63 -21.17 7.31
C LEU A 256 -5.08 -20.21 6.24
N PHE A 257 -4.57 -19.05 6.64
CA PHE A 257 -4.03 -18.04 5.76
C PHE A 257 -2.84 -18.54 4.94
N ILE A 258 -1.88 -19.23 5.58
CA ILE A 258 -0.69 -19.79 4.92
C ILE A 258 -0.93 -21.15 4.27
N GLY A 259 -2.08 -21.80 4.55
CA GLY A 259 -2.43 -23.14 4.09
C GLY A 259 -3.74 -23.20 3.31
N LYS A 260 -4.77 -23.81 3.90
CA LYS A 260 -6.04 -24.15 3.25
C LYS A 260 -6.72 -22.99 2.52
N ALA A 261 -6.68 -21.79 3.08
CA ALA A 261 -7.33 -20.61 2.48
C ALA A 261 -6.50 -19.95 1.37
N ARG A 262 -5.22 -20.34 1.18
CA ARG A 262 -4.33 -19.88 0.11
C ARG A 262 -4.14 -18.37 0.01
N CYS A 263 -4.41 -17.61 1.08
CA CYS A 263 -4.27 -16.15 1.08
C CYS A 263 -2.81 -15.71 0.83
N SER A 264 -1.85 -16.51 1.35
CA SER A 264 -0.41 -16.27 1.18
C SER A 264 0.12 -16.56 -0.23
N THR A 265 -0.70 -16.93 -1.21
CA THR A 265 -0.25 -17.02 -2.60
C THR A 265 -0.02 -15.64 -3.22
N CYS A 266 -0.83 -14.64 -2.84
CA CYS A 266 -0.70 -13.25 -3.25
C CYS A 266 -0.22 -12.36 -2.09
N HIS A 267 -0.69 -12.62 -0.85
CA HIS A 267 -0.33 -11.85 0.34
C HIS A 267 0.89 -12.46 1.05
N ILE A 268 2.06 -12.39 0.41
CA ILE A 268 3.32 -12.99 0.89
C ILE A 268 4.26 -11.94 1.49
N GLY A 269 5.30 -12.44 2.15
CA GLY A 269 6.43 -11.64 2.64
C GLY A 269 6.06 -10.61 3.71
N PRO A 270 7.03 -9.77 4.12
CA PRO A 270 6.86 -8.87 5.26
C PRO A 270 5.78 -7.80 5.08
N ARG A 271 5.39 -7.50 3.86
CA ARG A 271 4.35 -6.53 3.53
C ARG A 271 2.99 -7.17 3.28
N PHE A 272 2.90 -8.50 3.24
CA PHE A 272 1.69 -9.23 2.88
C PHE A 272 1.16 -8.82 1.50
N THR A 273 2.03 -8.76 0.51
CA THR A 273 1.72 -8.46 -0.90
C THR A 273 2.84 -9.01 -1.79
N ASP A 274 2.48 -9.47 -2.97
CA ASP A 274 3.39 -9.79 -4.08
C ASP A 274 3.60 -8.59 -5.00
N ASP A 275 2.86 -7.49 -4.79
CA ASP A 275 2.80 -6.28 -5.63
C ASP A 275 2.30 -6.52 -7.07
N GLU A 276 1.80 -7.71 -7.38
CA GLU A 276 1.27 -8.09 -8.69
C GLU A 276 -0.22 -7.71 -8.85
N PHE A 277 -0.76 -7.95 -10.05
CA PHE A 277 -2.11 -7.56 -10.41
C PHE A 277 -2.99 -8.78 -10.61
N HIS A 278 -4.09 -8.87 -9.85
CA HIS A 278 -5.00 -10.01 -9.87
C HIS A 278 -6.46 -9.61 -10.08
N ASN A 279 -7.17 -10.39 -10.87
CA ASN A 279 -8.62 -10.31 -10.95
C ASN A 279 -9.22 -11.29 -9.91
N THR A 280 -9.76 -10.76 -8.84
CA THR A 280 -10.39 -11.54 -7.76
C THR A 280 -11.91 -11.49 -7.81
N GLY A 281 -12.51 -11.18 -8.95
CA GLY A 281 -13.97 -11.19 -9.16
C GLY A 281 -14.73 -10.14 -8.34
N VAL A 282 -14.06 -9.08 -7.85
CA VAL A 282 -14.73 -8.02 -7.08
C VAL A 282 -15.81 -7.34 -7.93
N PRO A 283 -17.07 -7.25 -7.43
CA PRO A 283 -18.16 -6.70 -8.21
C PRO A 283 -18.00 -5.19 -8.48
N PRO A 284 -18.53 -4.67 -9.57
CA PRO A 284 -18.59 -3.23 -9.82
C PRO A 284 -19.52 -2.55 -8.82
N VAL A 285 -19.27 -1.26 -8.56
CA VAL A 285 -20.17 -0.43 -7.75
C VAL A 285 -21.20 0.22 -8.68
N ALA A 286 -22.48 0.07 -8.34
CA ALA A 286 -23.56 0.67 -9.12
C ALA A 286 -23.42 2.21 -9.21
N GLY A 287 -23.59 2.76 -10.40
CA GLY A 287 -23.49 4.20 -10.66
C GLY A 287 -22.07 4.73 -10.90
N LEU A 288 -21.02 3.91 -10.71
CA LEU A 288 -19.67 4.27 -11.13
C LEU A 288 -19.42 3.91 -12.60
N PRO A 289 -18.51 4.62 -13.27
CA PRO A 289 -18.04 4.22 -14.60
C PRO A 289 -17.46 2.80 -14.57
N GLU A 290 -17.45 2.14 -15.74
CA GLU A 290 -16.75 0.87 -15.90
C GLU A 290 -15.26 1.00 -15.51
N ASP A 291 -14.80 0.07 -14.70
CA ASP A 291 -13.42 -0.01 -14.26
C ASP A 291 -12.80 -1.34 -14.72
N ARG A 292 -11.93 -1.25 -15.70
CA ARG A 292 -11.25 -2.42 -16.29
C ARG A 292 -9.89 -2.71 -15.65
N GLY A 293 -9.51 -1.99 -14.60
CA GLY A 293 -8.28 -2.23 -13.87
C GLY A 293 -7.01 -2.03 -14.71
N ARG A 294 -6.03 -2.91 -14.51
CA ARG A 294 -4.69 -2.81 -15.10
C ARG A 294 -4.69 -2.67 -16.62
N ILE A 295 -5.50 -3.42 -17.33
CA ILE A 295 -5.53 -3.43 -18.81
C ILE A 295 -5.85 -2.05 -19.40
N ALA A 296 -6.63 -1.23 -18.70
CA ALA A 296 -7.08 0.06 -19.19
C ALA A 296 -5.99 1.16 -19.14
N VAL A 297 -4.89 0.94 -18.40
CA VAL A 297 -3.88 1.99 -18.11
C VAL A 297 -2.50 1.71 -18.68
N LEU A 298 -2.31 0.60 -19.40
CA LEU A 298 -1.00 0.20 -19.92
C LEU A 298 -0.40 1.25 -20.85
N ASP A 299 -1.20 1.77 -21.80
CA ASP A 299 -0.76 2.79 -22.73
C ASP A 299 -0.53 4.14 -22.01
N GLU A 300 -1.35 4.46 -20.99
CA GLU A 300 -1.18 5.66 -20.16
C GLU A 300 0.17 5.66 -19.46
N VAL A 301 0.54 4.55 -18.80
CA VAL A 301 1.84 4.40 -18.11
C VAL A 301 3.01 4.63 -19.08
N LEU A 302 2.93 4.04 -20.26
CA LEU A 302 4.02 4.15 -21.26
C LEU A 302 4.11 5.54 -21.89
N ALA A 303 3.00 6.24 -22.04
CA ALA A 303 2.94 7.57 -22.63
C ALA A 303 3.20 8.71 -21.64
N ASP A 304 3.25 8.42 -20.33
CA ASP A 304 3.47 9.44 -19.31
C ASP A 304 4.88 10.06 -19.43
N PRO A 305 4.99 11.39 -19.64
CA PRO A 305 6.30 12.06 -19.72
C PRO A 305 7.11 12.01 -18.40
N PHE A 306 6.45 11.67 -17.29
CA PHE A 306 7.05 11.57 -15.96
C PHE A 306 7.33 10.12 -15.55
N ASN A 307 7.15 9.13 -16.44
CA ASN A 307 7.53 7.75 -16.15
C ASN A 307 9.07 7.57 -16.11
N CYS A 308 9.51 6.40 -15.67
CA CYS A 308 10.93 6.05 -15.58
C CYS A 308 11.69 6.17 -16.92
N LEU A 309 11.03 6.00 -18.07
CA LEU A 309 11.65 6.19 -19.40
C LEU A 309 11.62 7.65 -19.85
N GLY A 310 10.88 8.52 -19.17
CA GLY A 310 10.74 9.94 -19.49
C GLY A 310 11.98 10.78 -19.15
N LYS A 311 12.03 11.99 -19.70
CA LYS A 311 13.19 12.91 -19.60
C LYS A 311 13.39 13.57 -18.22
N PHE A 312 12.45 13.39 -17.29
CA PHE A 312 12.50 14.00 -15.96
C PHE A 312 13.07 13.09 -14.87
N ARG A 313 13.37 11.81 -15.17
CA ARG A 313 14.12 10.94 -14.28
C ARG A 313 15.56 11.44 -14.09
N ASP A 314 16.18 11.07 -12.99
CA ASP A 314 17.58 11.43 -12.71
C ASP A 314 18.57 10.32 -13.11
N GLY A 315 18.20 9.04 -13.02
CA GLY A 315 19.05 7.90 -13.35
C GLY A 315 19.00 7.46 -14.80
N GLY A 316 19.78 6.43 -15.14
CA GLY A 316 19.77 5.80 -16.43
C GLY A 316 18.55 4.92 -16.68
N GLU A 317 18.33 4.54 -17.95
CA GLU A 317 17.19 3.69 -18.33
C GLU A 317 17.30 2.24 -17.83
N GLU A 318 18.47 1.81 -17.43
CA GLU A 318 18.71 0.50 -16.84
C GLU A 318 17.91 0.30 -15.54
N ALA A 319 17.56 1.39 -14.85
CA ALA A 319 16.72 1.38 -13.66
C ALA A 319 15.24 1.13 -13.94
N CYS A 320 14.81 1.14 -15.20
CA CYS A 320 13.42 1.07 -15.63
C CYS A 320 12.96 -0.34 -16.01
N GLY A 321 13.49 -1.38 -15.35
CA GLY A 321 13.20 -2.78 -15.67
C GLY A 321 11.71 -3.09 -15.61
N GLU A 322 11.03 -2.68 -14.54
CA GLU A 322 9.59 -2.92 -14.35
C GLU A 322 8.74 -2.39 -15.51
N LEU A 323 9.03 -1.17 -15.98
CA LEU A 323 8.29 -0.58 -17.08
C LEU A 323 8.67 -1.19 -18.45
N ARG A 324 9.93 -1.55 -18.65
CA ARG A 324 10.42 -2.15 -19.91
C ARG A 324 9.87 -3.54 -20.15
N PHE A 325 9.76 -4.34 -19.07
CA PHE A 325 9.31 -5.72 -19.12
C PHE A 325 7.85 -5.88 -18.70
N MET A 326 7.14 -4.76 -18.51
CA MET A 326 5.72 -4.75 -18.16
C MET A 326 4.92 -5.58 -19.18
N GLN A 327 4.12 -6.52 -18.65
CA GLN A 327 3.24 -7.33 -19.47
C GLN A 327 2.19 -6.46 -20.17
N LYS A 328 2.00 -6.65 -21.47
CA LYS A 328 1.07 -5.87 -22.29
C LYS A 328 0.02 -6.78 -22.90
N GLY A 329 -1.24 -6.40 -22.78
CA GLY A 329 -2.33 -7.01 -23.54
C GLY A 329 -2.75 -8.43 -23.12
N SER A 330 -2.34 -8.92 -21.92
CA SER A 330 -2.81 -10.20 -21.40
C SER A 330 -4.27 -10.11 -20.94
N PRO A 331 -5.13 -11.11 -21.28
CA PRO A 331 -6.50 -11.19 -20.75
C PRO A 331 -6.59 -11.22 -19.23
N GLU A 332 -5.55 -11.72 -18.56
CA GLU A 332 -5.42 -11.79 -17.10
C GLU A 332 -5.40 -10.40 -16.45
N LEU A 333 -5.00 -9.36 -17.21
CA LEU A 333 -4.97 -7.98 -16.71
C LEU A 333 -6.34 -7.28 -16.75
N VAL A 334 -7.36 -7.91 -17.32
CA VAL A 334 -8.72 -7.38 -17.37
C VAL A 334 -9.31 -7.41 -15.95
N ARG A 335 -9.69 -6.22 -15.43
CA ARG A 335 -10.18 -6.03 -14.05
C ARG A 335 -9.23 -6.56 -12.97
N ALA A 336 -7.94 -6.64 -13.30
CA ALA A 336 -6.89 -6.93 -12.34
C ALA A 336 -6.47 -5.66 -11.60
N TYR A 337 -6.29 -5.79 -10.29
CA TYR A 337 -5.85 -4.72 -9.39
C TYR A 337 -4.66 -5.19 -8.57
N LYS A 338 -3.78 -4.24 -8.24
CA LYS A 338 -2.59 -4.53 -7.45
C LYS A 338 -2.98 -5.11 -6.09
N THR A 339 -2.31 -6.18 -5.68
CA THR A 339 -2.44 -6.75 -4.34
C THR A 339 -2.04 -5.69 -3.30
N PRO A 340 -2.96 -5.20 -2.47
CA PRO A 340 -2.61 -4.23 -1.43
C PRO A 340 -1.89 -4.93 -0.28
N SER A 341 -0.97 -4.22 0.39
CA SER A 341 -0.45 -4.68 1.67
C SER A 341 -1.59 -4.90 2.68
N LEU A 342 -1.53 -6.00 3.44
CA LEU A 342 -2.48 -6.24 4.54
C LEU A 342 -2.02 -5.64 5.88
N ARG A 343 -0.87 -4.98 5.93
CA ARG A 343 -0.44 -4.26 7.12
C ARG A 343 -1.47 -3.21 7.53
N GLY A 344 -1.94 -3.28 8.78
CA GLY A 344 -2.99 -2.40 9.29
C GLY A 344 -4.39 -2.65 8.72
N VAL A 345 -4.64 -3.80 8.09
CA VAL A 345 -5.92 -4.09 7.41
C VAL A 345 -7.12 -4.08 8.34
N GLY A 346 -6.96 -4.44 9.61
CA GLY A 346 -8.04 -4.44 10.62
C GLY A 346 -8.64 -3.07 10.88
N ASP A 347 -7.85 -1.99 10.70
CA ASP A 347 -8.24 -0.61 11.02
C ASP A 347 -8.63 0.22 9.79
N ARG A 348 -8.72 -0.41 8.63
CA ARG A 348 -8.90 0.28 7.36
C ARG A 348 -10.17 -0.11 6.57
N PRO A 349 -11.37 -0.22 7.21
CA PRO A 349 -12.60 -0.33 6.45
C PRO A 349 -12.90 0.99 5.70
N PRO A 350 -13.71 0.93 4.60
CA PRO A 350 -14.16 -0.25 3.89
C PRO A 350 -13.08 -0.85 3.00
N TYR A 351 -13.34 -1.99 2.36
CA TYR A 351 -12.35 -2.79 1.65
C TYR A 351 -12.59 -2.82 0.15
N MET A 352 -11.59 -3.32 -0.61
CA MET A 352 -11.45 -3.38 -2.04
C MET A 352 -11.24 -1.99 -2.69
N HIS A 353 -11.03 -1.98 -4.02
CA HIS A 353 -10.57 -0.79 -4.76
C HIS A 353 -11.58 0.38 -4.82
N ALA A 354 -12.85 0.12 -4.56
CA ALA A 354 -13.91 1.14 -4.51
C ALA A 354 -14.83 0.99 -3.27
N GLY A 355 -14.31 0.38 -2.18
CA GLY A 355 -15.03 0.25 -0.92
C GLY A 355 -16.22 -0.71 -0.97
N GLN A 356 -16.15 -1.75 -1.81
CA GLN A 356 -17.26 -2.69 -2.05
C GLN A 356 -17.71 -3.44 -0.80
N PHE A 357 -16.81 -3.69 0.16
CA PHE A 357 -17.11 -4.43 1.38
C PHE A 357 -16.83 -3.60 2.61
N ALA A 358 -17.80 -3.57 3.53
CA ALA A 358 -17.71 -2.79 4.76
C ALA A 358 -16.87 -3.47 5.85
N THR A 359 -16.76 -4.81 5.82
CA THR A 359 -16.10 -5.57 6.91
C THR A 359 -15.17 -6.66 6.37
N LEU A 360 -14.21 -7.10 7.21
CA LEU A 360 -13.33 -8.24 6.90
C LEU A 360 -14.09 -9.55 6.72
N GLU A 361 -15.20 -9.73 7.43
CA GLU A 361 -16.07 -10.90 7.28
C GLU A 361 -16.65 -10.99 5.87
N GLN A 362 -17.04 -9.84 5.28
CA GLN A 362 -17.51 -9.78 3.89
C GLN A 362 -16.37 -10.07 2.91
N VAL A 363 -15.16 -9.58 3.18
CA VAL A 363 -13.96 -9.87 2.38
C VAL A 363 -13.65 -11.37 2.39
N VAL A 364 -13.57 -11.99 3.57
CA VAL A 364 -13.30 -13.43 3.71
C VAL A 364 -14.41 -14.26 3.05
N SER A 365 -15.68 -13.84 3.18
CA SER A 365 -16.82 -14.50 2.52
C SER A 365 -16.72 -14.42 1.00
N HIS A 366 -16.31 -13.27 0.45
CA HIS A 366 -16.08 -13.10 -1.00
C HIS A 366 -15.01 -14.08 -1.51
N TYR A 367 -13.85 -14.15 -0.85
CA TYR A 367 -12.79 -15.08 -1.23
C TYR A 367 -13.20 -16.55 -1.08
N ALA A 368 -13.99 -16.89 -0.03
CA ALA A 368 -14.51 -18.24 0.14
C ALA A 368 -15.52 -18.63 -0.95
N THR A 369 -16.35 -17.70 -1.39
CA THR A 369 -17.35 -17.93 -2.44
C THR A 369 -16.71 -17.94 -3.83
N ALA A 370 -15.67 -17.16 -4.04
CA ALA A 370 -14.95 -16.99 -5.31
C ALA A 370 -15.91 -16.78 -6.51
N PRO A 371 -16.63 -15.66 -6.54
CA PRO A 371 -17.59 -15.40 -7.60
C PRO A 371 -16.87 -15.27 -8.95
N LYS A 372 -17.58 -15.60 -10.03
CA LYS A 372 -17.07 -15.37 -11.37
C LYS A 372 -16.82 -13.88 -11.59
N ALA A 373 -15.72 -13.57 -12.27
CA ALA A 373 -15.46 -12.21 -12.73
C ALA A 373 -16.55 -11.73 -13.69
N VAL A 374 -16.89 -10.45 -13.60
CA VAL A 374 -17.85 -9.82 -14.53
C VAL A 374 -17.27 -9.72 -15.93
N GLU A 375 -15.94 -9.53 -16.03
CA GLU A 375 -15.15 -9.51 -17.25
C GLU A 375 -13.77 -10.09 -16.96
N GLY A 376 -13.16 -10.77 -17.91
CA GLY A 376 -11.91 -11.50 -17.72
C GLY A 376 -12.13 -12.80 -16.92
N GLU A 377 -11.04 -13.32 -16.36
CA GLU A 377 -11.05 -14.56 -15.60
C GLU A 377 -10.61 -14.27 -14.17
N THR A 378 -11.32 -14.85 -13.18
CA THR A 378 -10.92 -14.75 -11.78
C THR A 378 -9.88 -15.82 -11.45
N GLU A 379 -8.85 -15.44 -10.70
CA GLU A 379 -7.78 -16.33 -10.23
C GLU A 379 -8.11 -17.07 -8.93
N ILE A 380 -9.17 -16.66 -8.25
CA ILE A 380 -9.59 -17.31 -7.00
C ILE A 380 -10.57 -18.46 -7.28
N HIS A 381 -10.53 -19.46 -6.40
CA HIS A 381 -11.38 -20.64 -6.48
C HIS A 381 -12.19 -20.82 -5.19
N PRO A 382 -13.42 -21.37 -5.27
CA PRO A 382 -14.25 -21.60 -4.09
C PRO A 382 -13.53 -22.40 -3.01
N LEU A 383 -13.66 -21.97 -1.74
CA LEU A 383 -13.07 -22.59 -0.59
C LEU A 383 -14.18 -23.12 0.34
N THR A 384 -14.07 -24.36 0.77
CA THR A 384 -14.95 -24.90 1.80
C THR A 384 -14.42 -24.50 3.18
N LEU A 385 -14.93 -23.38 3.71
CA LEU A 385 -14.61 -22.86 5.04
C LEU A 385 -15.86 -22.87 5.92
N SER A 386 -15.75 -23.44 7.13
CA SER A 386 -16.78 -23.31 8.16
C SER A 386 -16.86 -21.86 8.68
N ASP A 387 -17.93 -21.52 9.38
CA ASP A 387 -18.07 -20.18 9.99
C ASP A 387 -16.97 -19.92 11.02
N GLN A 388 -16.56 -20.96 11.77
CA GLN A 388 -15.45 -20.87 12.71
C GLN A 388 -14.11 -20.58 12.00
N GLU A 389 -13.84 -21.23 10.88
CA GLU A 389 -12.63 -20.99 10.07
C GLU A 389 -12.62 -19.58 9.48
N ARG A 390 -13.76 -19.08 9.00
CA ARG A 390 -13.90 -17.67 8.53
C ARG A 390 -13.63 -16.68 9.66
N ALA A 391 -14.21 -16.92 10.84
CA ALA A 391 -13.97 -16.08 12.01
C ALA A 391 -12.50 -16.12 12.47
N ALA A 392 -11.83 -17.27 12.36
CA ALA A 392 -10.41 -17.40 12.67
C ALA A 392 -9.53 -16.60 11.70
N LEU A 393 -9.81 -16.64 10.39
CA LEU A 393 -9.12 -15.79 9.40
C LEU A 393 -9.26 -14.30 9.73
N VAL A 394 -10.46 -13.85 10.07
CA VAL A 394 -10.70 -12.44 10.46
C VAL A 394 -9.92 -12.08 11.73
N ALA A 395 -9.92 -12.98 12.74
CA ALA A 395 -9.16 -12.79 13.97
C ALA A 395 -7.65 -12.61 13.67
N PHE A 396 -7.08 -13.47 12.82
CA PHE A 396 -5.69 -13.33 12.38
C PHE A 396 -5.44 -12.01 11.66
N LEU A 397 -6.27 -11.62 10.69
CA LEU A 397 -6.10 -10.37 9.94
C LEU A 397 -6.06 -9.12 10.85
N LYS A 398 -6.80 -9.14 11.97
CA LYS A 398 -6.78 -8.06 12.97
C LYS A 398 -5.44 -7.93 13.67
N THR A 399 -4.69 -9.02 13.87
CA THR A 399 -3.35 -8.98 14.49
C THR A 399 -2.31 -8.21 13.66
N LEU A 400 -2.60 -7.94 12.38
CA LEU A 400 -1.76 -7.16 11.49
C LEU A 400 -1.91 -5.63 11.68
N SER A 401 -2.77 -5.20 12.63
CA SER A 401 -3.07 -3.79 12.94
C SER A 401 -2.65 -3.40 14.37
N GLU A 402 -2.56 -4.34 15.28
CA GLU A 402 -2.33 -4.14 16.72
C GLU A 402 -0.85 -3.99 17.11
#